data_42e38e5885a2ba5a2ec740546bd852a3
#
_entry.id   42e38e5885a2ba5a2ec740546bd852a3
#
_cell.length_a   1.000
_cell.length_b   1.000
_cell.length_c   1.000
_cell.angle_alpha   90.00
_cell.angle_beta   90.00
_cell.angle_gamma   90.00
#
_symmetry.space_group_name_H-M   'P 1'
#
loop_
_entity.id
_entity.type
_entity.pdbx_description
1 polymer ?
#
loop_
_entity_poly.entity_id
_entity_poly.type
_entity_poly.pdbx_seq_one_letter_code
_entity_poly.pdbx_strand_id
1 'polypeptide(L)'
;MAFEHILFDLDGTLTDSYEGIAKCVQYALHYYGIEENNEENLKRFIGPPLWESFHIFYDFPEEKAKEAVLKYRERYHTVGVYENKVIAGVPETLKTLYDNGKKIYLATSKPLKLAKIVLEHFDLAKYFTFICGASLDFSFEDKASIINYVLDNQHIENRSSSIMIGDRKFDIIGAKQCGIKSVGVLCGFGSEDELKEYKADYIVPEFSDILNIIME
;
A
#
# COMPACT_ATOMS: atom_id res chain seq x y z
N MET A 1 21.77 -8.42 10.64
CA MET A 1 22.18 -8.00 9.28
C MET A 1 21.48 -6.69 8.98
N ALA A 2 22.20 -5.65 8.64
CA ALA A 2 21.58 -4.35 8.34
C ALA A 2 20.83 -4.41 7.00
N PHE A 3 19.58 -4.00 6.96
CA PHE A 3 18.81 -3.86 5.74
C PHE A 3 19.29 -2.62 4.97
N GLU A 4 19.51 -2.76 3.67
CA GLU A 4 19.96 -1.69 2.77
C GLU A 4 18.82 -1.19 1.88
N HIS A 5 17.93 -2.10 1.48
CA HIS A 5 16.83 -1.88 0.54
C HIS A 5 15.49 -1.96 1.27
N ILE A 6 14.81 -0.81 1.40
CA ILE A 6 13.60 -0.68 2.19
C ILE A 6 12.43 -0.40 1.24
N LEU A 7 11.52 -1.35 1.11
CA LEU A 7 10.33 -1.24 0.29
C LEU A 7 9.13 -0.88 1.18
N PHE A 8 8.32 0.07 0.76
CA PHE A 8 7.12 0.50 1.48
C PHE A 8 5.86 0.32 0.62
N ASP A 9 4.78 -0.10 1.23
CA ASP A 9 3.45 0.17 0.69
C ASP A 9 3.07 1.64 0.95
N LEU A 10 1.93 2.08 0.43
CA LEU A 10 1.45 3.46 0.53
C LEU A 10 0.24 3.57 1.45
N ASP A 11 -0.90 3.01 1.02
CA ASP A 11 -2.19 3.16 1.69
C ASP A 11 -2.24 2.30 2.97
N GLY A 12 -2.38 2.94 4.14
CA GLY A 12 -2.29 2.28 5.45
C GLY A 12 -0.87 2.15 6.01
N THR A 13 0.15 2.44 5.22
CA THR A 13 1.56 2.35 5.63
C THR A 13 2.20 3.72 5.75
N LEU A 14 2.21 4.50 4.68
CA LEU A 14 2.74 5.87 4.66
C LEU A 14 1.62 6.90 4.84
N THR A 15 0.42 6.59 4.37
CA THR A 15 -0.72 7.49 4.42
C THR A 15 -2.01 6.80 4.85
N ASP A 16 -2.84 7.51 5.62
CA ASP A 16 -4.21 7.14 5.92
C ASP A 16 -5.13 7.67 4.82
N SER A 17 -5.44 6.81 3.87
CA SER A 17 -6.27 7.12 2.70
C SER A 17 -7.74 6.73 2.87
N TYR A 18 -8.17 6.36 4.08
CA TYR A 18 -9.52 5.85 4.34
C TYR A 18 -10.61 6.79 3.83
N GLU A 19 -10.54 8.07 4.16
CA GLU A 19 -11.58 9.04 3.82
C GLU A 19 -11.82 9.11 2.30
N GLY A 20 -10.75 9.23 1.53
CA GLY A 20 -10.82 9.33 0.07
C GLY A 20 -11.31 8.05 -0.58
N ILE A 21 -10.81 6.89 -0.13
CA ILE A 21 -11.23 5.59 -0.65
C ILE A 21 -12.69 5.31 -0.29
N ALA A 22 -13.09 5.48 0.98
CA ALA A 22 -14.43 5.22 1.44
C ALA A 22 -15.48 6.04 0.67
N LYS A 23 -15.29 7.36 0.55
CA LYS A 23 -16.18 8.23 -0.21
C LYS A 23 -16.25 7.88 -1.70
N CYS A 24 -15.16 7.40 -2.30
CA CYS A 24 -15.15 6.98 -3.69
C CYS A 24 -15.83 5.61 -3.90
N VAL A 25 -15.71 4.70 -2.94
CA VAL A 25 -16.46 3.44 -2.92
C VAL A 25 -17.95 3.73 -2.80
N GLN A 26 -18.35 4.59 -1.85
CA GLN A 26 -19.74 5.03 -1.70
C GLN A 26 -20.28 5.67 -2.98
N TYR A 27 -19.50 6.54 -3.64
CA TYR A 27 -19.87 7.14 -4.92
C TYR A 27 -20.13 6.08 -6.00
N ALA A 28 -19.26 5.08 -6.11
CA ALA A 28 -19.42 3.99 -7.06
C ALA A 28 -20.63 3.12 -6.75
N LEU A 29 -20.84 2.75 -5.48
CA LEU A 29 -21.96 1.93 -5.02
C LEU A 29 -23.31 2.65 -5.21
N HIS A 30 -23.37 3.95 -4.89
CA HIS A 30 -24.54 4.78 -5.08
C HIS A 30 -25.03 4.79 -6.55
N TYR A 31 -24.11 4.79 -7.52
CA TYR A 31 -24.45 4.67 -8.94
C TYR A 31 -25.24 3.39 -9.25
N TYR A 32 -25.04 2.32 -8.48
CA TYR A 32 -25.78 1.05 -8.61
C TYR A 32 -26.97 0.96 -7.63
N GLY A 33 -27.33 2.06 -6.95
CA GLY A 33 -28.44 2.11 -6.00
C GLY A 33 -28.14 1.43 -4.66
N ILE A 34 -26.87 1.26 -4.30
CA ILE A 34 -26.42 0.66 -3.04
C ILE A 34 -25.91 1.77 -2.12
N GLU A 35 -26.51 1.87 -0.92
CA GLU A 35 -26.07 2.76 0.14
C GLU A 35 -25.21 1.96 1.14
N GLU A 36 -23.92 2.30 1.25
CA GLU A 36 -23.00 1.67 2.20
C GLU A 36 -22.47 2.72 3.19
N ASN A 37 -22.78 2.55 4.45
CA ASN A 37 -22.36 3.46 5.54
C ASN A 37 -21.60 2.74 6.65
N ASN A 38 -21.39 1.43 6.52
CA ASN A 38 -20.62 0.66 7.49
C ASN A 38 -19.11 0.85 7.23
N GLU A 39 -18.45 1.49 8.20
CA GLU A 39 -17.01 1.75 8.11
C GLU A 39 -16.17 0.48 7.93
N GLU A 40 -16.53 -0.61 8.62
CA GLU A 40 -15.77 -1.86 8.51
C GLU A 40 -15.86 -2.47 7.11
N ASN A 41 -17.02 -2.35 6.45
CA ASN A 41 -17.16 -2.77 5.05
C ASN A 41 -16.31 -1.90 4.12
N LEU A 42 -16.28 -0.59 4.35
CA LEU A 42 -15.51 0.35 3.54
C LEU A 42 -13.99 0.17 3.72
N LYS A 43 -13.52 -0.10 4.95
CA LYS A 43 -12.09 -0.39 5.23
C LYS A 43 -11.57 -1.61 4.46
N ARG A 44 -12.44 -2.60 4.19
CA ARG A 44 -12.06 -3.81 3.45
C ARG A 44 -11.60 -3.54 2.00
N PHE A 45 -11.91 -2.36 1.46
CA PHE A 45 -11.44 -1.94 0.13
C PHE A 45 -9.98 -1.46 0.11
N ILE A 46 -9.34 -1.31 1.28
CA ILE A 46 -7.97 -0.82 1.36
C ILE A 46 -7.02 -2.01 1.42
N GLY A 47 -6.11 -2.09 0.46
CA GLY A 47 -5.12 -3.15 0.31
C GLY A 47 -5.37 -4.09 -0.88
N PRO A 48 -6.55 -4.74 -1.02
CA PRO A 48 -6.80 -5.61 -2.16
C PRO A 48 -7.07 -4.81 -3.45
N PRO A 49 -6.97 -5.47 -4.63
CA PRO A 49 -7.44 -4.90 -5.89
C PRO A 49 -8.91 -4.49 -5.80
N LEU A 50 -9.23 -3.26 -6.24
CA LEU A 50 -10.59 -2.71 -6.08
C LEU A 50 -11.67 -3.53 -6.77
N TRP A 51 -11.40 -4.09 -7.96
CA TRP A 51 -12.37 -4.88 -8.70
C TRP A 51 -12.71 -6.20 -7.96
N GLU A 52 -11.71 -6.84 -7.34
CA GLU A 52 -11.92 -8.03 -6.50
C GLU A 52 -12.79 -7.69 -5.30
N SER A 53 -12.58 -6.52 -4.69
CA SER A 53 -13.38 -6.06 -3.55
C SER A 53 -14.85 -5.87 -3.94
N PHE A 54 -15.15 -5.22 -5.07
CA PHE A 54 -16.54 -5.11 -5.57
C PHE A 54 -17.13 -6.49 -5.91
N HIS A 55 -16.33 -7.38 -6.50
CA HIS A 55 -16.76 -8.74 -6.84
C HIS A 55 -17.11 -9.54 -5.57
N ILE A 56 -16.20 -9.56 -4.59
CA ILE A 56 -16.34 -10.42 -3.40
C ILE A 56 -17.36 -9.85 -2.40
N PHE A 57 -17.41 -8.52 -2.20
CA PHE A 57 -18.20 -7.92 -1.13
C PHE A 57 -19.63 -7.55 -1.55
N TYR A 58 -19.85 -7.37 -2.86
CA TYR A 58 -21.14 -6.97 -3.41
C TYR A 58 -21.69 -7.92 -4.49
N ASP A 59 -21.06 -9.09 -4.67
CA ASP A 59 -21.45 -10.11 -5.65
C ASP A 59 -21.57 -9.56 -7.08
N PHE A 60 -20.74 -8.55 -7.43
CA PHE A 60 -20.74 -8.03 -8.79
C PHE A 60 -20.03 -9.02 -9.71
N PRO A 61 -20.62 -9.40 -10.85
CA PRO A 61 -19.87 -10.09 -11.91
C PRO A 61 -18.60 -9.30 -12.27
N GLU A 62 -17.55 -9.99 -12.73
CA GLU A 62 -16.23 -9.39 -12.98
C GLU A 62 -16.30 -8.11 -13.84
N GLU A 63 -17.07 -8.14 -14.93
CA GLU A 63 -17.23 -6.98 -15.81
C GLU A 63 -17.88 -5.80 -15.07
N LYS A 64 -18.95 -6.06 -14.28
CA LYS A 64 -19.61 -5.02 -13.48
C LYS A 64 -18.69 -4.49 -12.38
N ALA A 65 -17.88 -5.35 -11.76
CA ALA A 65 -16.89 -4.94 -10.77
C ALA A 65 -15.84 -4.01 -11.36
N LYS A 66 -15.34 -4.30 -12.58
CA LYS A 66 -14.43 -3.43 -13.32
C LYS A 66 -15.09 -2.08 -13.70
N GLU A 67 -16.37 -2.09 -14.10
CA GLU A 67 -17.14 -0.84 -14.32
C GLU A 67 -17.26 -0.02 -13.04
N ALA A 68 -17.51 -0.66 -11.88
CA ALA A 68 -17.57 0.02 -10.60
C ALA A 68 -16.22 0.68 -10.24
N VAL A 69 -15.10 0.07 -10.59
CA VAL A 69 -13.77 0.71 -10.44
C VAL A 69 -13.65 1.95 -11.33
N LEU A 70 -14.22 1.96 -12.55
CA LEU A 70 -14.21 3.16 -13.37
C LEU A 70 -15.02 4.28 -12.73
N LYS A 71 -16.18 3.97 -12.14
CA LYS A 71 -16.98 4.93 -11.38
C LYS A 71 -16.24 5.45 -10.14
N TYR A 72 -15.60 4.58 -9.37
CA TYR A 72 -14.73 4.98 -8.27
C TYR A 72 -13.65 5.97 -8.74
N ARG A 73 -12.97 5.68 -9.87
CA ARG A 73 -11.90 6.50 -10.44
C ARG A 73 -12.36 7.89 -10.87
N GLU A 74 -13.62 8.07 -11.30
CA GLU A 74 -14.17 9.39 -11.67
C GLU A 74 -14.01 10.40 -10.52
N ARG A 75 -14.32 9.99 -9.28
CA ARG A 75 -14.18 10.85 -8.10
C ARG A 75 -12.75 10.82 -7.56
N TYR A 76 -12.11 9.65 -7.56
CA TYR A 76 -10.82 9.48 -6.91
C TYR A 76 -9.73 10.34 -7.56
N HIS A 77 -9.68 10.43 -8.88
CA HIS A 77 -8.66 11.18 -9.60
C HIS A 77 -8.73 12.70 -9.38
N THR A 78 -9.88 13.23 -9.00
CA THR A 78 -10.11 14.67 -8.86
C THR A 78 -10.15 15.15 -7.42
N VAL A 79 -10.73 14.36 -6.53
CA VAL A 79 -10.96 14.73 -5.13
C VAL A 79 -10.37 13.70 -4.17
N GLY A 80 -10.73 12.41 -4.33
CA GLY A 80 -10.42 11.38 -3.35
C GLY A 80 -8.92 11.18 -3.11
N VAL A 81 -8.07 11.39 -4.12
CA VAL A 81 -6.61 11.29 -4.00
C VAL A 81 -6.03 12.26 -2.97
N TYR A 82 -6.70 13.39 -2.74
CA TYR A 82 -6.30 14.43 -1.79
C TYR A 82 -7.01 14.33 -0.43
N GLU A 83 -8.08 13.55 -0.32
CA GLU A 83 -8.73 13.20 0.95
C GLU A 83 -7.90 12.10 1.65
N ASN A 84 -6.73 12.48 2.12
CA ASN A 84 -5.67 11.61 2.60
C ASN A 84 -4.83 12.34 3.66
N LYS A 85 -4.14 11.60 4.54
CA LYS A 85 -3.29 12.15 5.60
C LYS A 85 -2.00 11.35 5.70
N VAL A 86 -0.89 12.00 6.03
CA VAL A 86 0.36 11.29 6.34
C VAL A 86 0.24 10.65 7.72
N ILE A 87 0.63 9.39 7.83
CA ILE A 87 0.71 8.69 9.12
C ILE A 87 1.82 9.30 9.98
N ALA A 88 1.55 9.42 11.29
CA ALA A 88 2.48 10.02 12.24
C ALA A 88 3.85 9.31 12.21
N GLY A 89 4.92 10.09 12.24
CA GLY A 89 6.30 9.60 12.23
C GLY A 89 6.85 9.24 10.84
N VAL A 90 6.03 9.21 9.78
CA VAL A 90 6.47 8.86 8.43
C VAL A 90 7.52 9.83 7.87
N PRO A 91 7.33 11.17 7.87
CA PRO A 91 8.30 12.08 7.28
C PRO A 91 9.67 11.99 7.98
N GLU A 92 9.69 11.93 9.31
CA GLU A 92 10.89 11.88 10.13
C GLU A 92 11.63 10.55 9.92
N THR A 93 10.89 9.44 9.84
CA THR A 93 11.45 8.10 9.63
C THR A 93 12.05 7.98 8.22
N LEU A 94 11.33 8.41 7.19
CA LEU A 94 11.85 8.41 5.81
C LEU A 94 13.10 9.28 5.69
N LYS A 95 13.09 10.46 6.33
CA LYS A 95 14.27 11.34 6.38
C LYS A 95 15.44 10.65 7.05
N THR A 96 15.22 10.00 8.20
CA THR A 96 16.27 9.28 8.94
C THR A 96 16.89 8.16 8.09
N LEU A 97 16.06 7.35 7.43
CA LEU A 97 16.53 6.30 6.53
C LEU A 97 17.34 6.85 5.35
N TYR A 98 16.83 7.93 4.73
CA TYR A 98 17.51 8.60 3.62
C TYR A 98 18.88 9.17 4.02
N ASP A 99 18.95 9.89 5.15
CA ASP A 99 20.19 10.49 5.66
C ASP A 99 21.22 9.43 6.04
N ASN A 100 20.79 8.21 6.40
CA ASN A 100 21.66 7.06 6.67
C ASN A 100 21.98 6.22 5.41
N GLY A 101 21.69 6.73 4.22
CA GLY A 101 22.06 6.13 2.95
C GLY A 101 21.24 4.89 2.56
N LYS A 102 20.14 4.60 3.25
CA LYS A 102 19.23 3.51 2.88
C LYS A 102 18.58 3.78 1.53
N LYS A 103 18.38 2.73 0.75
CA LYS A 103 17.68 2.82 -0.54
C LYS A 103 16.20 2.56 -0.32
N ILE A 104 15.40 3.58 -0.56
CA ILE A 104 13.96 3.58 -0.25
C ILE A 104 13.17 3.43 -1.54
N TYR A 105 12.23 2.49 -1.55
CA TYR A 105 11.40 2.16 -2.70
C TYR A 105 9.92 2.16 -2.33
N LEU A 106 9.07 2.54 -3.26
CA LEU A 106 7.64 2.29 -3.15
C LEU A 106 7.28 1.02 -3.92
N ALA A 107 6.49 0.15 -3.30
CA ALA A 107 5.94 -1.08 -3.90
C ALA A 107 4.47 -1.21 -3.50
N THR A 108 3.56 -0.54 -4.24
CA THR A 108 2.14 -0.41 -3.87
C THR A 108 1.19 -0.93 -4.95
N SER A 109 0.08 -1.54 -4.51
CA SER A 109 -1.02 -1.93 -5.40
C SER A 109 -1.86 -0.72 -5.88
N LYS A 110 -1.56 0.47 -5.36
CA LYS A 110 -2.13 1.71 -5.92
C LYS A 110 -1.56 1.99 -7.31
N PRO A 111 -2.37 2.42 -8.29
CA PRO A 111 -1.85 2.78 -9.62
C PRO A 111 -0.73 3.81 -9.56
N LEU A 112 0.37 3.55 -10.28
CA LEU A 112 1.62 4.34 -10.25
C LEU A 112 1.38 5.85 -10.36
N LYS A 113 0.52 6.28 -11.27
CA LYS A 113 0.21 7.70 -11.46
C LYS A 113 -0.38 8.34 -10.21
N LEU A 114 -1.28 7.61 -9.52
CA LEU A 114 -1.94 8.09 -8.31
C LEU A 114 -0.99 8.06 -7.10
N ALA A 115 -0.17 7.02 -7.01
CA ALA A 115 0.85 6.92 -5.97
C ALA A 115 1.84 8.10 -6.03
N LYS A 116 2.29 8.47 -7.23
CA LYS A 116 3.14 9.65 -7.41
C LYS A 116 2.47 10.95 -6.97
N ILE A 117 1.19 11.16 -7.33
CA ILE A 117 0.43 12.35 -6.89
C ILE A 117 0.40 12.44 -5.37
N VAL A 118 0.13 11.32 -4.67
CA VAL A 118 0.10 11.30 -3.19
C VAL A 118 1.47 11.62 -2.61
N LEU A 119 2.54 10.98 -3.08
CA LEU A 119 3.89 11.25 -2.59
C LEU A 119 4.35 12.69 -2.84
N GLU A 120 4.01 13.25 -3.99
CA GLU A 120 4.32 14.65 -4.33
C GLU A 120 3.51 15.63 -3.47
N HIS A 121 2.21 15.36 -3.26
CA HIS A 121 1.33 16.19 -2.43
C HIS A 121 1.85 16.35 -0.99
N PHE A 122 2.44 15.28 -0.44
CA PHE A 122 2.99 15.28 0.92
C PHE A 122 4.50 15.53 0.99
N ASP A 123 5.14 15.92 -0.13
CA ASP A 123 6.60 16.17 -0.21
C ASP A 123 7.44 14.95 0.24
N LEU A 124 6.94 13.73 0.02
CA LEU A 124 7.62 12.48 0.36
C LEU A 124 8.40 11.89 -0.82
N ALA A 125 8.05 12.23 -2.06
CA ALA A 125 8.65 11.65 -3.28
C ALA A 125 10.18 11.77 -3.31
N LYS A 126 10.74 12.82 -2.72
CA LYS A 126 12.17 13.11 -2.66
C LYS A 126 13.02 12.05 -1.94
N TYR A 127 12.41 11.23 -1.08
CA TYR A 127 13.11 10.16 -0.35
C TYR A 127 13.23 8.86 -1.14
N PHE A 128 12.43 8.69 -2.20
CA PHE A 128 12.32 7.43 -2.93
C PHE A 128 13.32 7.34 -4.08
N THR A 129 14.16 6.30 -4.06
CA THR A 129 15.06 5.95 -5.16
C THR A 129 14.28 5.45 -6.37
N PHE A 130 13.18 4.70 -6.14
CA PHE A 130 12.31 4.20 -7.19
C PHE A 130 10.86 4.06 -6.68
N ILE A 131 9.91 4.37 -7.54
CA ILE A 131 8.48 4.32 -7.23
C ILE A 131 7.83 3.34 -8.20
N CYS A 132 7.29 2.23 -7.68
CA CYS A 132 6.53 1.24 -8.40
C CYS A 132 5.10 1.18 -7.86
N GLY A 133 4.14 1.14 -8.75
CA GLY A 133 2.72 0.97 -8.45
C GLY A 133 2.05 0.14 -9.53
N ALA A 134 0.81 -0.28 -9.26
CA ALA A 134 0.02 -1.07 -10.19
C ALA A 134 -0.25 -0.36 -11.52
N SER A 135 -0.64 -1.13 -12.54
CA SER A 135 -1.15 -0.61 -13.80
C SER A 135 -2.64 -0.22 -13.69
N LEU A 136 -3.08 0.68 -14.56
CA LEU A 136 -4.51 1.07 -14.60
C LEU A 136 -5.40 0.06 -15.31
N ASP A 137 -4.82 -0.84 -16.10
CA ASP A 137 -5.51 -1.84 -16.92
C ASP A 137 -5.65 -3.21 -16.25
N PHE A 138 -5.33 -3.29 -14.94
CA PHE A 138 -5.39 -4.50 -14.12
C PHE A 138 -4.39 -5.62 -14.51
N SER A 139 -3.48 -5.37 -15.44
CA SER A 139 -2.51 -6.38 -15.90
C SER A 139 -1.33 -6.58 -14.95
N PHE A 140 -1.10 -5.63 -14.03
CA PHE A 140 0.02 -5.63 -13.10
C PHE A 140 -0.43 -4.99 -11.78
N GLU A 141 -0.87 -5.78 -10.82
CA GLU A 141 -1.40 -5.28 -9.55
C GLU A 141 -1.14 -6.17 -8.33
N ASP A 142 -0.67 -7.42 -8.52
CA ASP A 142 -0.36 -8.27 -7.37
C ASP A 142 0.94 -7.83 -6.69
N LYS A 143 0.96 -7.92 -5.35
CA LYS A 143 2.06 -7.37 -4.54
C LYS A 143 3.40 -8.05 -4.82
N ALA A 144 3.43 -9.36 -5.04
CA ALA A 144 4.68 -10.07 -5.31
C ALA A 144 5.31 -9.66 -6.65
N SER A 145 4.50 -9.50 -7.69
CA SER A 145 4.96 -9.01 -8.99
C SER A 145 5.52 -7.59 -8.88
N ILE A 146 4.85 -6.72 -8.11
CA ILE A 146 5.32 -5.34 -7.87
C ILE A 146 6.65 -5.33 -7.11
N ILE A 147 6.78 -6.13 -6.05
CA ILE A 147 8.02 -6.25 -5.28
C ILE A 147 9.15 -6.79 -6.18
N ASN A 148 8.92 -7.89 -6.92
CA ASN A 148 9.92 -8.45 -7.84
C ASN A 148 10.33 -7.43 -8.89
N TYR A 149 9.39 -6.67 -9.45
CA TYR A 149 9.70 -5.62 -10.42
C TYR A 149 10.65 -4.55 -9.84
N VAL A 150 10.44 -4.15 -8.57
CA VAL A 150 11.37 -3.23 -7.88
C VAL A 150 12.75 -3.86 -7.74
N LEU A 151 12.83 -5.10 -7.22
CA LEU A 151 14.08 -5.79 -6.98
C LEU A 151 14.89 -5.97 -8.28
N ASP A 152 14.24 -6.39 -9.36
CA ASP A 152 14.88 -6.65 -10.65
C ASP A 152 15.33 -5.34 -11.34
N ASN A 153 14.48 -4.29 -11.36
CA ASN A 153 14.85 -3.00 -11.95
C ASN A 153 15.94 -2.26 -11.20
N GLN A 154 16.09 -2.52 -9.90
CA GLN A 154 17.15 -1.92 -9.09
C GLN A 154 18.37 -2.83 -8.95
N HIS A 155 18.41 -3.96 -9.69
CA HIS A 155 19.49 -4.94 -9.70
C HIS A 155 19.86 -5.45 -8.29
N ILE A 156 18.85 -5.69 -7.45
CA ILE A 156 19.03 -6.16 -6.07
C ILE A 156 19.17 -7.68 -6.08
N GLU A 157 20.39 -8.17 -6.20
CA GLU A 157 20.69 -9.61 -6.20
C GLU A 157 20.60 -10.22 -4.80
N ASN A 158 21.08 -9.51 -3.77
CA ASN A 158 21.05 -9.97 -2.40
C ASN A 158 19.70 -9.62 -1.73
N ARG A 159 18.71 -10.51 -1.88
CA ARG A 159 17.37 -10.32 -1.32
C ARG A 159 17.37 -10.28 0.21
N SER A 160 18.36 -10.88 0.88
CA SER A 160 18.44 -10.87 2.36
C SER A 160 18.72 -9.49 2.95
N SER A 161 19.21 -8.52 2.15
CA SER A 161 19.36 -7.11 2.56
C SER A 161 18.12 -6.26 2.31
N SER A 162 17.02 -6.88 1.87
CA SER A 162 15.77 -6.20 1.53
C SER A 162 14.67 -6.52 2.54
N ILE A 163 13.81 -5.52 2.79
CA ILE A 163 12.67 -5.66 3.68
C ILE A 163 11.45 -4.90 3.13
N MET A 164 10.26 -5.51 3.19
CA MET A 164 8.98 -4.89 2.85
C MET A 164 8.27 -4.43 4.10
N ILE A 165 7.84 -3.18 4.13
CA ILE A 165 7.03 -2.58 5.19
C ILE A 165 5.62 -2.36 4.65
N GLY A 166 4.64 -2.92 5.33
CA GLY A 166 3.23 -2.79 4.97
C GLY A 166 2.32 -3.05 6.16
N ASP A 167 1.05 -2.76 6.02
CA ASP A 167 0.06 -2.92 7.09
C ASP A 167 -0.90 -4.10 6.86
N ARG A 168 -0.89 -4.72 5.66
CA ARG A 168 -1.81 -5.78 5.29
C ARG A 168 -1.09 -7.10 4.97
N LYS A 169 -1.86 -8.19 5.08
CA LYS A 169 -1.40 -9.53 4.69
C LYS A 169 -0.78 -9.61 3.28
N PHE A 170 -1.24 -8.77 2.36
CA PHE A 170 -0.74 -8.76 0.98
C PHE A 170 0.74 -8.42 0.91
N ASP A 171 1.21 -7.50 1.75
CA ASP A 171 2.61 -7.11 1.87
C ASP A 171 3.46 -8.25 2.39
N ILE A 172 2.94 -8.93 3.42
CA ILE A 172 3.63 -10.07 4.06
C ILE A 172 3.72 -11.27 3.09
N ILE A 173 2.62 -11.59 2.40
CA ILE A 173 2.59 -12.64 1.38
C ILE A 173 3.55 -12.32 0.25
N GLY A 174 3.48 -11.08 -0.28
CA GLY A 174 4.34 -10.63 -1.37
C GLY A 174 5.82 -10.68 -1.01
N ALA A 175 6.20 -10.18 0.18
CA ALA A 175 7.57 -10.26 0.68
C ALA A 175 8.07 -11.71 0.76
N LYS A 176 7.26 -12.60 1.32
CA LYS A 176 7.59 -14.03 1.46
C LYS A 176 7.77 -14.71 0.11
N GLN A 177 6.90 -14.45 -0.86
CA GLN A 177 7.01 -14.99 -2.21
C GLN A 177 8.28 -14.50 -2.93
N CYS A 178 8.71 -13.27 -2.64
CA CYS A 178 9.94 -12.69 -3.19
C CYS A 178 11.20 -13.04 -2.40
N GLY A 179 11.10 -13.78 -1.29
CA GLY A 179 12.25 -14.19 -0.48
C GLY A 179 12.92 -13.04 0.28
N ILE A 180 12.17 -11.98 0.61
CA ILE A 180 12.61 -10.86 1.44
C ILE A 180 11.91 -10.85 2.79
N LYS A 181 12.46 -10.14 3.78
CA LYS A 181 11.85 -9.96 5.09
C LYS A 181 10.65 -9.01 5.05
N SER A 182 9.80 -9.07 6.08
CA SER A 182 8.61 -8.24 6.20
C SER A 182 8.46 -7.61 7.57
N VAL A 183 7.97 -6.37 7.61
CA VAL A 183 7.48 -5.68 8.83
C VAL A 183 6.01 -5.36 8.63
N GLY A 184 5.17 -5.83 9.54
CA GLY A 184 3.80 -5.38 9.68
C GLY A 184 3.71 -4.17 10.60
N VAL A 185 3.11 -3.05 10.14
CA VAL A 185 2.84 -1.87 10.98
C VAL A 185 1.38 -1.86 11.42
N LEU A 186 1.14 -1.57 12.72
CA LEU A 186 -0.22 -1.56 13.30
C LEU A 186 -0.91 -0.19 13.23
N CYS A 187 -0.24 0.81 12.70
CA CYS A 187 -0.82 2.15 12.49
C CYS A 187 -1.72 2.25 11.26
N GLY A 188 -1.86 1.18 10.48
CA GLY A 188 -2.68 1.09 9.28
C GLY A 188 -4.04 0.41 9.48
N PHE A 189 -4.50 -0.33 8.47
CA PHE A 189 -5.82 -0.96 8.40
C PHE A 189 -5.80 -2.45 8.74
N GLY A 190 -4.62 -3.10 8.76
CA GLY A 190 -4.44 -4.48 9.15
C GLY A 190 -4.47 -4.67 10.66
N SER A 191 -4.89 -5.86 11.12
CA SER A 191 -4.84 -6.23 12.53
C SER A 191 -3.57 -7.00 12.88
N GLU A 192 -3.20 -6.98 14.16
CA GLU A 192 -2.08 -7.80 14.65
C GLU A 192 -2.30 -9.29 14.39
N ASP A 193 -3.57 -9.77 14.52
CA ASP A 193 -3.93 -11.15 14.25
C ASP A 193 -3.74 -11.50 12.76
N GLU A 194 -4.14 -10.61 11.83
CA GLU A 194 -3.87 -10.78 10.39
C GLU A 194 -2.36 -10.90 10.14
N LEU A 195 -1.56 -9.99 10.66
CA LEU A 195 -0.11 -9.99 10.45
C LEU A 195 0.57 -11.22 11.05
N LYS A 196 0.11 -11.71 12.21
CA LYS A 196 0.59 -12.94 12.85
C LYS A 196 0.19 -14.20 12.06
N GLU A 197 -1.06 -14.25 11.59
CA GLU A 197 -1.57 -15.37 10.79
C GLU A 197 -0.73 -15.57 9.54
N TYR A 198 -0.39 -14.48 8.84
CA TYR A 198 0.43 -14.51 7.62
C TYR A 198 1.93 -14.52 7.89
N LYS A 199 2.33 -14.55 9.20
CA LYS A 199 3.71 -14.72 9.68
C LYS A 199 4.63 -13.59 9.20
N ALA A 200 4.26 -12.34 9.50
CA ALA A 200 5.18 -11.21 9.40
C ALA A 200 6.45 -11.51 10.21
N ASP A 201 7.64 -11.21 9.66
CA ASP A 201 8.90 -11.43 10.38
C ASP A 201 9.00 -10.53 11.61
N TYR A 202 8.48 -9.32 11.50
CA TYR A 202 8.40 -8.33 12.57
C TYR A 202 7.03 -7.67 12.56
N ILE A 203 6.55 -7.24 13.74
CA ILE A 203 5.32 -6.44 13.89
C ILE A 203 5.65 -5.29 14.83
N VAL A 204 5.31 -4.08 14.43
CA VAL A 204 5.56 -2.86 15.22
C VAL A 204 4.28 -2.05 15.42
N PRO A 205 4.06 -1.47 16.62
CA PRO A 205 2.88 -0.66 16.91
C PRO A 205 2.88 0.68 16.17
N GLU A 206 4.03 1.36 16.15
CA GLU A 206 4.17 2.69 15.55
C GLU A 206 5.08 2.63 14.31
N PHE A 207 4.83 3.50 13.33
CA PHE A 207 5.63 3.53 12.11
C PHE A 207 7.12 3.78 12.40
N SER A 208 7.44 4.68 13.33
CA SER A 208 8.82 5.00 13.71
C SER A 208 9.62 3.83 14.27
N ASP A 209 8.95 2.80 14.82
CA ASP A 209 9.61 1.65 15.44
C ASP A 209 10.34 0.76 14.41
N ILE A 210 10.03 0.92 13.12
CA ILE A 210 10.78 0.23 12.05
C ILE A 210 12.27 0.57 12.08
N LEU A 211 12.64 1.76 12.58
CA LEU A 211 14.05 2.16 12.70
C LEU A 211 14.84 1.22 13.60
N ASN A 212 14.24 0.69 14.67
CA ASN A 212 14.90 -0.27 15.56
C ASN A 212 15.27 -1.58 14.84
N ILE A 213 14.50 -1.95 13.81
CA ILE A 213 14.73 -3.18 13.02
C ILE A 213 15.74 -2.92 11.89
N ILE A 214 15.66 -1.75 11.24
CA ILE A 214 16.42 -1.46 10.03
C ILE A 214 17.85 -0.98 10.35
N MET A 215 18.03 -0.34 11.51
CA MET A 215 19.31 0.30 11.88
C MET A 215 20.20 -0.60 12.75
N GLU A 216 19.70 -1.74 13.26
CA GLU A 216 20.49 -2.79 13.88
C GLU A 216 21.28 -3.64 12.85
#